data_ea3f141978286e09c8484d45e6f6168f
#
_entry.id   ea3f141978286e09c8484d45e6f6168f
#
_cell.length_a   1.000
_cell.length_b   1.000
_cell.length_c   1.000
_cell.angle_alpha   90.00
_cell.angle_beta   90.00
_cell.angle_gamma   90.00
#
_symmetry.space_group_name_H-M   'P 1'
#
loop_
_entity.id
_entity.type
_entity.pdbx_description
1 polymer ?
#
loop_
_entity_poly.entity_id
_entity_poly.type
_entity_poly.pdbx_seq_one_letter_code
_entity_poly.pdbx_strand_id
1 'polypeptide(L)'
;MKRSLSPLILTLIFVAMHSPALAQDLTRWQASLTQPQDYVLKRVSSADPSGGNADFRPIEPGGTLTVLDVDGPALLTHLWFTLYAPARHHLKELVLRMYWDGERTPSVEAPLGDFFGLGLGDYFTWESELLSVANDRALNSFFPMPFQKHARITVTNEGREKVPLFYFNLDYRAYSKTLPADTLYFHAQFRQAQPNPGWTNQWQVNSDRLVEEKKNLNGEGNYVWMEATGRGHFLGVAMSVLQNQDGWWGEGDDMFFIDGELRPSINGTGSEDYFLGAFDFGRSSFSYRVFGAPVKGEERAGGRSSVYRFHFDSPIPFSKSLRATIEHGHANHRSDNYYSVSYWYQSEPHGPFPPLPPVDQRIPRLQPVGGPGNSVAAPH
;
A
#
# COMPACT_ATOMS: atom_id res chain seq x y z
N MET A 1 28.26 83.79 -6.74
CA MET A 1 27.09 82.89 -6.73
C MET A 1 27.54 81.52 -6.16
N LYS A 2 27.22 81.28 -4.89
CA LYS A 2 27.52 79.99 -4.21
C LYS A 2 26.26 79.14 -4.23
N ARG A 3 26.23 78.02 -4.87
CA ARG A 3 25.13 77.03 -4.80
C ARG A 3 25.39 76.05 -3.65
N SER A 4 24.47 76.08 -2.69
CA SER A 4 24.45 75.14 -1.58
C SER A 4 23.84 73.81 -2.06
N LEU A 5 24.54 72.69 -1.87
CA LEU A 5 24.03 71.34 -2.02
C LEU A 5 23.50 70.88 -0.65
N SER A 6 22.21 70.56 -0.59
CA SER A 6 21.61 69.88 0.55
C SER A 6 21.82 68.36 0.43
N PRO A 7 22.22 67.67 1.48
CA PRO A 7 22.32 66.20 1.45
C PRO A 7 20.95 65.57 1.66
N LEU A 8 20.57 64.67 0.74
CA LEU A 8 19.41 63.81 0.84
C LEU A 8 19.75 62.67 1.81
N ILE A 9 19.15 62.64 2.97
CA ILE A 9 19.28 61.54 3.93
C ILE A 9 18.32 60.47 3.50
N LEU A 10 18.86 59.32 2.99
CA LEU A 10 18.14 58.13 2.65
C LEU A 10 17.98 57.28 3.92
N THR A 11 16.80 57.31 4.53
CA THR A 11 16.49 56.47 5.68
C THR A 11 16.15 55.06 5.19
N LEU A 12 17.10 54.13 5.32
CA LEU A 12 16.85 52.70 5.13
C LEU A 12 16.01 52.17 6.31
N ILE A 13 14.74 51.86 6.05
CA ILE A 13 13.91 51.11 6.99
C ILE A 13 14.29 49.65 6.90
N PHE A 14 15.09 49.18 7.84
CA PHE A 14 15.31 47.73 8.05
C PHE A 14 14.02 47.17 8.67
N VAL A 15 13.18 46.53 7.85
CA VAL A 15 12.15 45.63 8.36
C VAL A 15 12.87 44.34 8.80
N ALA A 16 13.17 44.26 10.08
CA ALA A 16 13.63 43.01 10.69
C ALA A 16 12.49 42.01 10.60
N MET A 17 12.55 41.10 9.60
CA MET A 17 11.74 39.89 9.62
C MET A 17 12.21 39.06 10.81
N HIS A 18 11.50 39.17 11.92
CA HIS A 18 11.65 38.22 13.02
C HIS A 18 11.03 36.92 12.57
N SER A 19 11.82 36.03 11.96
CA SER A 19 11.47 34.61 11.90
C SER A 19 11.44 34.10 13.33
N PRO A 20 10.34 33.50 13.77
CA PRO A 20 10.29 32.94 15.12
C PRO A 20 11.38 31.88 15.27
N ALA A 21 12.38 32.16 16.08
CA ALA A 21 13.54 31.31 16.32
C ALA A 21 13.17 29.91 16.89
N LEU A 22 11.92 29.71 17.31
CA LEU A 22 11.39 28.42 17.79
C LEU A 22 11.01 27.44 16.69
N ALA A 23 10.92 27.86 15.42
CA ALA A 23 10.45 27.00 14.33
C ALA A 23 11.57 26.16 13.69
N GLN A 24 12.85 26.40 13.99
CA GLN A 24 13.98 25.71 13.36
C GLN A 24 14.35 24.37 14.00
N ASP A 25 13.95 24.13 15.26
CA ASP A 25 14.31 22.92 16.01
C ASP A 25 13.22 21.85 16.09
N LEU A 26 11.97 22.17 15.66
CA LEU A 26 10.86 21.22 15.71
C LEU A 26 10.60 20.59 14.34
N THR A 27 10.42 19.28 14.29
CA THR A 27 9.89 18.61 13.09
C THR A 27 8.47 19.12 12.81
N ARG A 28 7.99 18.98 11.56
CA ARG A 28 6.65 19.48 11.17
C ARG A 28 5.52 18.97 12.07
N TRP A 29 5.57 17.72 12.49
CA TRP A 29 4.54 17.15 13.35
C TRP A 29 4.65 17.69 14.80
N GLN A 30 5.84 17.87 15.32
CA GLN A 30 6.05 18.48 16.65
C GLN A 30 5.54 19.92 16.66
N ALA A 31 5.86 20.69 15.62
CA ALA A 31 5.35 22.05 15.47
C ALA A 31 3.81 22.08 15.42
N SER A 32 3.17 21.12 14.74
CA SER A 32 1.72 21.02 14.67
C SER A 32 1.05 20.74 16.02
N LEU A 33 1.72 20.02 16.93
CA LEU A 33 1.18 19.71 18.25
C LEU A 33 1.07 20.95 19.17
N THR A 34 1.87 21.96 18.92
CA THR A 34 1.91 23.20 19.73
C THR A 34 1.03 24.32 19.16
N GLN A 35 0.34 24.08 18.04
CA GLN A 35 -0.53 25.06 17.39
C GLN A 35 -2.02 24.72 17.62
N PRO A 36 -2.91 25.73 17.72
CA PRO A 36 -4.34 25.49 17.68
C PRO A 36 -4.72 24.72 16.40
N GLN A 37 -5.62 23.74 16.54
CA GLN A 37 -6.09 22.95 15.42
C GLN A 37 -7.30 23.61 14.78
N ASP A 38 -7.37 23.64 13.44
CA ASP A 38 -8.41 24.27 12.63
C ASP A 38 -9.50 23.29 12.16
N TYR A 39 -9.62 22.13 12.80
CA TYR A 39 -10.57 21.08 12.49
C TYR A 39 -11.34 20.61 13.73
N VAL A 40 -12.47 19.94 13.50
CA VAL A 40 -13.15 19.15 14.53
C VAL A 40 -12.80 17.68 14.33
N LEU A 41 -12.19 17.06 15.35
CA LEU A 41 -11.96 15.61 15.32
C LEU A 41 -13.30 14.91 15.52
N LYS A 42 -13.61 13.97 14.62
CA LYS A 42 -14.80 13.11 14.66
C LYS A 42 -14.40 11.65 14.57
N ARG A 43 -15.28 10.78 15.09
CA ARG A 43 -15.11 9.32 15.02
C ARG A 43 -16.41 8.67 14.55
N VAL A 44 -16.27 7.70 13.65
CA VAL A 44 -17.30 6.68 13.39
C VAL A 44 -16.80 5.36 13.97
N SER A 45 -17.64 4.64 14.70
CA SER A 45 -17.22 3.39 15.34
C SER A 45 -18.35 2.37 15.39
N SER A 46 -17.98 1.14 15.73
CA SER A 46 -18.93 0.07 16.01
C SER A 46 -19.52 0.11 17.42
N ALA A 47 -19.29 1.18 18.19
CA ALA A 47 -19.83 1.34 19.54
C ALA A 47 -21.36 1.09 19.58
N ASP A 48 -21.82 0.49 20.66
CA ASP A 48 -23.24 0.24 20.91
C ASP A 48 -23.98 1.58 21.08
N PRO A 49 -24.92 1.93 20.17
CA PRO A 49 -25.61 3.22 20.24
C PRO A 49 -26.54 3.33 21.46
N SER A 50 -26.86 2.23 22.11
CA SER A 50 -27.64 2.23 23.37
C SER A 50 -26.81 2.61 24.60
N GLY A 51 -25.48 2.68 24.47
CA GLY A 51 -24.54 2.82 25.58
C GLY A 51 -24.24 1.50 26.29
N GLY A 52 -24.68 0.38 25.72
CA GLY A 52 -24.34 -0.97 26.17
C GLY A 52 -22.94 -1.38 25.71
N ASN A 53 -22.70 -2.68 25.57
CA ASN A 53 -21.38 -3.24 25.22
C ASN A 53 -21.43 -4.18 24.00
N ALA A 54 -22.50 -4.10 23.18
CA ALA A 54 -22.59 -4.84 21.92
C ALA A 54 -21.87 -4.08 20.78
N ASP A 55 -20.58 -3.83 20.97
CA ASP A 55 -19.73 -2.95 20.16
C ASP A 55 -19.27 -3.58 18.82
N PHE A 56 -19.97 -4.57 18.35
CA PHE A 56 -19.63 -5.28 17.10
C PHE A 56 -20.76 -5.18 16.07
N ARG A 57 -20.38 -5.44 14.81
CA ARG A 57 -21.36 -5.61 13.71
C ARG A 57 -21.07 -6.96 13.02
N PRO A 58 -22.10 -7.80 12.81
CA PRO A 58 -21.94 -9.01 12.03
C PRO A 58 -21.95 -8.68 10.53
N ILE A 59 -21.28 -9.54 9.73
CA ILE A 59 -21.35 -9.47 8.27
C ILE A 59 -21.75 -10.86 7.76
N GLU A 60 -22.97 -10.95 7.22
CA GLU A 60 -23.48 -12.19 6.63
C GLU A 60 -22.73 -12.54 5.33
N PRO A 61 -22.71 -13.81 4.89
CA PRO A 61 -22.20 -14.19 3.57
C PRO A 61 -22.87 -13.37 2.46
N GLY A 62 -22.09 -12.78 1.57
CA GLY A 62 -22.55 -11.86 0.52
C GLY A 62 -22.99 -10.49 1.04
N GLY A 63 -22.97 -10.26 2.36
CA GLY A 63 -23.37 -9.00 2.99
C GLY A 63 -22.26 -7.94 2.90
N THR A 64 -22.68 -6.68 2.94
CA THR A 64 -21.78 -5.52 2.97
C THR A 64 -22.08 -4.66 4.20
N LEU A 65 -21.05 -4.42 5.00
CA LEU A 65 -21.06 -3.49 6.13
C LEU A 65 -20.50 -2.15 5.69
N THR A 66 -21.28 -1.07 5.83
CA THR A 66 -20.76 0.29 5.72
C THR A 66 -20.14 0.70 7.05
N VAL A 67 -18.83 0.96 7.05
CA VAL A 67 -18.07 1.36 8.24
C VAL A 67 -17.84 2.88 8.32
N LEU A 68 -17.97 3.58 7.19
CA LEU A 68 -17.97 5.04 7.10
C LEU A 68 -18.91 5.49 5.98
N ASP A 69 -19.71 6.53 6.28
CA ASP A 69 -20.58 7.21 5.30
C ASP A 69 -20.77 8.64 5.82
N VAL A 70 -19.92 9.58 5.37
CA VAL A 70 -19.84 10.93 5.94
C VAL A 70 -19.57 11.99 4.88
N ASP A 71 -20.14 13.18 5.13
CA ASP A 71 -19.88 14.34 4.29
C ASP A 71 -18.56 15.04 4.66
N GLY A 72 -17.92 15.62 3.62
CA GLY A 72 -16.73 16.45 3.71
C GLY A 72 -17.02 17.95 3.75
N PRO A 73 -15.99 18.80 3.68
CA PRO A 73 -14.58 18.43 3.45
C PRO A 73 -13.92 17.84 4.71
N ALA A 74 -13.16 16.78 4.53
CA ALA A 74 -12.51 16.13 5.67
C ALA A 74 -11.23 15.36 5.27
N LEU A 75 -10.50 14.91 6.27
CA LEU A 75 -9.32 14.07 6.16
C LEU A 75 -9.47 12.89 7.13
N LEU A 76 -9.65 11.67 6.60
CA LEU A 76 -9.56 10.46 7.40
C LEU A 76 -8.08 10.27 7.78
N THR A 77 -7.81 10.05 9.07
CA THR A 77 -6.45 10.00 9.59
C THR A 77 -6.09 8.66 10.23
N HIS A 78 -7.09 7.87 10.60
CA HIS A 78 -6.87 6.58 11.22
C HIS A 78 -8.04 5.64 10.96
N LEU A 79 -7.72 4.40 10.57
CA LEU A 79 -8.63 3.26 10.58
C LEU A 79 -8.08 2.22 11.55
N TRP A 80 -8.94 1.71 12.40
CA TRP A 80 -8.65 0.56 13.23
C TRP A 80 -9.76 -0.48 13.05
N PHE A 81 -9.35 -1.73 12.75
CA PHE A 81 -10.26 -2.86 12.66
C PHE A 81 -9.75 -4.03 13.49
N THR A 82 -10.68 -4.77 14.07
CA THR A 82 -10.42 -6.13 14.55
C THR A 82 -11.66 -6.98 14.35
N LEU A 83 -11.49 -8.28 14.22
CA LEU A 83 -12.60 -9.19 13.93
C LEU A 83 -12.35 -10.59 14.45
N TYR A 84 -13.47 -11.31 14.62
CA TYR A 84 -13.48 -12.75 14.72
C TYR A 84 -14.31 -13.32 13.58
N ALA A 85 -13.75 -14.30 12.87
CA ALA A 85 -14.41 -15.05 11.81
C ALA A 85 -13.98 -16.53 11.92
N PRO A 86 -14.92 -17.49 11.78
CA PRO A 86 -14.58 -18.91 11.79
C PRO A 86 -13.86 -19.36 10.52
N ALA A 87 -14.14 -18.72 9.38
CA ALA A 87 -13.49 -19.05 8.12
C ALA A 87 -11.97 -18.81 8.17
N ARG A 88 -11.19 -19.84 7.80
CA ARG A 88 -9.72 -19.77 7.82
C ARG A 88 -9.16 -18.66 6.95
N HIS A 89 -9.81 -18.42 5.80
CA HIS A 89 -9.31 -17.47 4.79
C HIS A 89 -10.07 -16.14 4.81
N HIS A 90 -10.71 -15.78 5.93
CA HIS A 90 -11.51 -14.55 6.06
C HIS A 90 -10.73 -13.28 5.65
N LEU A 91 -9.41 -13.22 5.85
CA LEU A 91 -8.59 -12.09 5.42
C LEU A 91 -8.53 -11.92 3.88
N LYS A 92 -8.75 -13.00 3.13
CA LYS A 92 -8.84 -12.99 1.65
C LYS A 92 -10.29 -12.91 1.15
N GLU A 93 -11.24 -13.30 1.98
CA GLU A 93 -12.67 -13.34 1.67
C GLU A 93 -13.37 -12.01 1.92
N LEU A 94 -12.93 -11.24 2.92
CA LEU A 94 -13.42 -9.90 3.21
C LEU A 94 -12.76 -8.89 2.27
N VAL A 95 -13.57 -8.02 1.66
CA VAL A 95 -13.09 -7.00 0.72
C VAL A 95 -13.37 -5.61 1.25
N LEU A 96 -12.30 -4.81 1.39
CA LEU A 96 -12.35 -3.40 1.73
C LEU A 96 -12.49 -2.57 0.46
N ARG A 97 -13.50 -1.67 0.43
CA ARG A 97 -13.69 -0.71 -0.65
C ARG A 97 -13.88 0.69 -0.08
N MET A 98 -13.25 1.68 -0.73
CA MET A 98 -13.41 3.09 -0.37
C MET A 98 -13.75 3.91 -1.62
N TYR A 99 -14.66 4.87 -1.44
CA TYR A 99 -15.20 5.71 -2.50
C TYR A 99 -15.13 7.17 -2.07
N TRP A 100 -14.61 8.03 -2.94
CA TRP A 100 -14.48 9.46 -2.68
C TRP A 100 -15.42 10.28 -3.56
N ASP A 101 -16.03 11.30 -2.97
CA ASP A 101 -16.80 12.37 -3.63
C ASP A 101 -17.91 11.92 -4.60
N GLY A 102 -18.47 10.74 -4.36
CA GLY A 102 -19.56 10.19 -5.16
C GLY A 102 -19.11 9.36 -6.37
N GLU A 103 -17.81 9.01 -6.45
CA GLU A 103 -17.33 8.06 -7.47
C GLU A 103 -18.09 6.72 -7.37
N ARG A 104 -18.40 6.15 -8.53
CA ARG A 104 -19.12 4.87 -8.60
C ARG A 104 -18.21 3.67 -8.48
N THR A 105 -16.99 3.79 -8.99
CA THR A 105 -15.93 2.79 -8.86
C THR A 105 -15.09 3.09 -7.62
N PRO A 106 -14.66 2.06 -6.87
CA PRO A 106 -13.86 2.30 -5.69
C PRO A 106 -12.45 2.76 -6.04
N SER A 107 -11.96 3.79 -5.33
CA SER A 107 -10.56 4.22 -5.38
C SER A 107 -9.65 3.29 -4.57
N VAL A 108 -10.22 2.53 -3.64
CA VAL A 108 -9.55 1.44 -2.91
C VAL A 108 -10.35 0.18 -3.07
N GLU A 109 -9.71 -0.89 -3.57
CA GLU A 109 -10.29 -2.23 -3.61
C GLU A 109 -9.22 -3.28 -3.35
N ALA A 110 -9.33 -3.96 -2.21
CA ALA A 110 -8.41 -5.02 -1.82
C ALA A 110 -9.07 -6.01 -0.85
N PRO A 111 -8.64 -7.28 -0.82
CA PRO A 111 -8.94 -8.15 0.31
C PRO A 111 -8.43 -7.48 1.58
N LEU A 112 -9.20 -7.64 2.67
CA LEU A 112 -8.94 -6.92 3.92
C LEU A 112 -7.51 -7.17 4.44
N GLY A 113 -7.07 -8.44 4.45
CA GLY A 113 -5.73 -8.78 4.90
C GLY A 113 -4.65 -8.17 4.02
N ASP A 114 -4.83 -8.22 2.70
CA ASP A 114 -3.85 -7.68 1.75
C ASP A 114 -3.67 -6.17 1.91
N PHE A 115 -4.76 -5.42 2.18
CA PHE A 115 -4.67 -3.98 2.46
C PHE A 115 -3.78 -3.68 3.68
N PHE A 116 -3.73 -4.57 4.66
CA PHE A 116 -2.88 -4.43 5.85
C PHE A 116 -1.57 -5.23 5.76
N GLY A 117 -1.14 -5.62 4.55
CA GLY A 117 0.13 -6.32 4.32
C GLY A 117 0.12 -7.80 4.67
N LEU A 118 -1.05 -8.40 4.95
CA LEU A 118 -1.23 -9.81 5.27
C LEU A 118 -1.60 -10.62 4.01
N GLY A 119 -0.86 -10.45 2.92
CA GLY A 119 -1.21 -10.95 1.58
C GLY A 119 -1.28 -12.48 1.46
N LEU A 120 -0.74 -13.23 2.41
CA LEU A 120 -0.84 -14.70 2.43
C LEU A 120 -2.00 -15.20 3.30
N GLY A 121 -2.82 -14.28 3.85
CA GLY A 121 -4.02 -14.61 4.60
C GLY A 121 -3.79 -15.10 6.03
N ASP A 122 -2.57 -14.99 6.55
CA ASP A 122 -2.22 -15.29 7.93
C ASP A 122 -1.90 -14.00 8.69
N TYR A 123 -2.26 -13.96 9.97
CA TYR A 123 -1.90 -12.86 10.86
C TYR A 123 -0.45 -12.97 11.31
N PHE A 124 0.23 -11.84 11.34
CA PHE A 124 1.52 -11.64 12.01
C PHE A 124 1.65 -10.19 12.46
N THR A 125 2.39 -9.97 13.54
CA THR A 125 2.65 -8.61 14.05
C THR A 125 3.74 -7.94 13.21
N TRP A 126 3.45 -6.71 12.77
CA TRP A 126 4.41 -5.84 12.08
C TRP A 126 4.00 -4.38 12.18
N GLU A 127 4.93 -3.48 11.94
CA GLU A 127 4.66 -2.04 11.98
C GLU A 127 5.43 -1.27 10.91
N SER A 128 4.84 -0.18 10.49
CA SER A 128 5.45 0.88 9.69
C SER A 128 4.85 2.23 10.10
N GLU A 129 5.26 3.31 9.44
CA GLU A 129 4.65 4.64 9.64
C GLU A 129 3.17 4.69 9.24
N LEU A 130 2.75 3.88 8.26
CA LEU A 130 1.43 3.98 7.62
C LEU A 130 0.50 2.81 7.93
N LEU A 131 1.05 1.64 8.21
CA LEU A 131 0.28 0.43 8.51
C LEU A 131 0.90 -0.31 9.68
N SER A 132 0.06 -0.89 10.51
CA SER A 132 0.53 -1.85 11.51
C SER A 132 -0.52 -2.93 11.80
N VAL A 133 -0.03 -4.10 12.19
CA VAL A 133 -0.84 -5.20 12.72
C VAL A 133 -0.32 -5.49 14.13
N ALA A 134 -1.05 -5.05 15.14
CA ALA A 134 -0.68 -5.23 16.53
C ALA A 134 -1.35 -6.48 17.11
N ASN A 135 -0.61 -7.19 17.97
CA ASN A 135 -1.12 -8.39 18.68
C ASN A 135 -1.75 -9.43 17.74
N ASP A 136 -1.21 -9.57 16.51
CA ASP A 136 -1.71 -10.48 15.48
C ASP A 136 -3.21 -10.33 15.15
N ARG A 137 -3.83 -9.17 15.46
CA ARG A 137 -5.28 -8.99 15.31
C ARG A 137 -5.73 -7.57 15.01
N ALA A 138 -5.04 -6.56 15.55
CA ALA A 138 -5.45 -5.17 15.39
C ALA A 138 -4.85 -4.60 14.10
N LEU A 139 -5.70 -4.32 13.13
CA LEU A 139 -5.36 -3.79 11.82
C LEU A 139 -5.43 -2.26 11.88
N ASN A 140 -4.32 -1.58 11.66
CA ASN A 140 -4.25 -0.12 11.72
C ASN A 140 -3.76 0.47 10.41
N SER A 141 -4.38 1.56 9.98
CA SER A 141 -3.95 2.39 8.86
C SER A 141 -3.90 3.85 9.26
N PHE A 142 -2.78 4.51 8.99
CA PHE A 142 -2.53 5.92 9.24
C PHE A 142 -2.35 6.72 7.93
N PHE A 143 -2.72 6.16 6.79
CA PHE A 143 -2.74 6.91 5.54
C PHE A 143 -3.64 8.13 5.66
N PRO A 144 -3.18 9.34 5.33
CA PRO A 144 -4.06 10.50 5.22
C PRO A 144 -4.96 10.36 3.98
N MET A 145 -6.28 10.30 4.17
CA MET A 145 -7.24 10.11 3.08
C MET A 145 -8.19 11.31 2.99
N PRO A 146 -7.85 12.34 2.21
CA PRO A 146 -8.68 13.53 2.06
C PRO A 146 -9.87 13.29 1.14
N PHE A 147 -11.00 14.00 1.39
CA PHE A 147 -12.15 14.06 0.50
C PHE A 147 -12.86 15.42 0.62
N GLN A 148 -13.38 15.93 -0.49
CA GLN A 148 -14.00 17.25 -0.57
C GLN A 148 -15.48 17.25 -0.19
N LYS A 149 -16.23 16.22 -0.63
CA LYS A 149 -17.69 16.19 -0.54
C LYS A 149 -18.18 15.05 0.32
N HIS A 150 -17.65 13.84 0.10
CA HIS A 150 -18.21 12.66 0.72
C HIS A 150 -17.20 11.49 0.71
N ALA A 151 -17.22 10.68 1.76
CA ALA A 151 -16.47 9.43 1.82
C ALA A 151 -17.39 8.28 2.23
N ARG A 152 -17.31 7.16 1.51
CA ARG A 152 -17.97 5.91 1.87
C ARG A 152 -16.94 4.78 1.90
N ILE A 153 -16.91 4.05 3.01
CA ILE A 153 -16.05 2.87 3.21
C ILE A 153 -16.90 1.68 3.57
N THR A 154 -16.65 0.56 2.90
CA THR A 154 -17.42 -0.68 3.07
C THR A 154 -16.49 -1.87 3.24
N VAL A 155 -16.98 -2.89 3.98
CA VAL A 155 -16.39 -4.22 4.04
C VAL A 155 -17.44 -5.22 3.58
N THR A 156 -17.17 -5.95 2.50
CA THR A 156 -18.05 -7.00 1.95
C THR A 156 -17.50 -8.36 2.32
N ASN A 157 -18.36 -9.23 2.85
CA ASN A 157 -18.04 -10.64 3.08
C ASN A 157 -18.35 -11.44 1.81
N GLU A 158 -17.34 -11.71 0.99
CA GLU A 158 -17.47 -12.54 -0.21
C GLU A 158 -17.26 -14.04 0.09
N GLY A 159 -17.02 -14.38 1.36
CA GLY A 159 -16.90 -15.76 1.85
C GLY A 159 -18.27 -16.42 2.07
N ARG A 160 -18.21 -17.67 2.50
CA ARG A 160 -19.40 -18.52 2.71
C ARG A 160 -19.86 -18.59 4.16
N GLU A 161 -19.04 -18.11 5.08
CA GLU A 161 -19.33 -18.13 6.52
C GLU A 161 -19.55 -16.71 7.04
N LYS A 162 -20.46 -16.58 8.00
CA LYS A 162 -20.74 -15.33 8.70
C LYS A 162 -19.50 -14.85 9.46
N VAL A 163 -19.22 -13.56 9.42
CA VAL A 163 -18.32 -12.87 10.34
C VAL A 163 -19.17 -12.38 11.53
N PRO A 164 -19.15 -13.04 12.68
CA PRO A 164 -20.02 -12.68 13.79
C PRO A 164 -19.60 -11.40 14.49
N LEU A 165 -18.30 -11.09 14.54
CA LEU A 165 -17.77 -9.95 15.25
C LEU A 165 -16.83 -9.14 14.36
N PHE A 166 -17.21 -7.92 14.01
CA PHE A 166 -16.38 -6.94 13.34
C PHE A 166 -16.43 -5.63 14.12
N TYR A 167 -15.28 -5.21 14.64
CA TYR A 167 -15.13 -3.96 15.40
C TYR A 167 -14.36 -2.96 14.58
N PHE A 168 -14.72 -1.68 14.69
CA PHE A 168 -14.03 -0.61 13.97
C PHE A 168 -14.06 0.72 14.70
N ASN A 169 -12.99 1.51 14.49
CA ASN A 169 -12.89 2.92 14.83
C ASN A 169 -12.24 3.64 13.65
N LEU A 170 -12.87 4.71 13.16
CA LEU A 170 -12.35 5.55 12.09
C LEU A 170 -12.35 7.00 12.56
N ASP A 171 -11.16 7.60 12.64
CA ASP A 171 -10.98 8.99 13.07
C ASP A 171 -10.76 9.90 11.87
N TYR A 172 -11.48 11.00 11.80
CA TYR A 172 -11.34 11.98 10.74
C TYR A 172 -11.40 13.42 11.23
N ARG A 173 -10.66 14.30 10.56
CA ARG A 173 -10.65 15.75 10.78
C ARG A 173 -11.69 16.38 9.87
N ALA A 174 -12.78 16.92 10.43
CA ALA A 174 -13.78 17.65 9.66
C ALA A 174 -13.38 19.12 9.58
N TYR A 175 -13.35 19.68 8.38
CA TYR A 175 -12.99 21.07 8.13
C TYR A 175 -14.20 21.93 7.82
N SER A 176 -14.15 23.21 8.16
CA SER A 176 -15.18 24.20 7.79
C SER A 176 -14.94 24.83 6.42
N LYS A 177 -13.75 24.65 5.86
CA LYS A 177 -13.33 25.18 4.56
C LYS A 177 -12.99 24.03 3.62
N THR A 178 -13.21 24.24 2.33
CA THR A 178 -12.77 23.29 1.28
C THR A 178 -11.28 23.05 1.35
N LEU A 179 -10.87 21.81 1.07
CA LEU A 179 -9.46 21.48 0.90
C LEU A 179 -8.91 22.17 -0.36
N PRO A 180 -7.58 22.33 -0.50
CA PRO A 180 -6.98 22.86 -1.72
C PRO A 180 -7.48 22.15 -2.98
N ALA A 181 -7.67 22.88 -4.07
CA ALA A 181 -8.25 22.35 -5.31
C ALA A 181 -7.37 21.29 -5.99
N ASP A 182 -6.09 21.26 -5.69
CA ASP A 182 -5.08 20.31 -6.18
C ASP A 182 -4.84 19.13 -5.22
N THR A 183 -5.68 18.98 -4.19
CA THR A 183 -5.63 17.85 -3.27
C THR A 183 -5.79 16.54 -4.03
N LEU A 184 -4.87 15.61 -3.82
CA LEU A 184 -4.90 14.27 -4.38
C LEU A 184 -5.63 13.31 -3.45
N TYR A 185 -6.34 12.34 -4.01
CA TYR A 185 -7.09 11.34 -3.29
C TYR A 185 -6.29 10.07 -3.11
N PHE A 186 -6.51 9.38 -2.00
CA PHE A 186 -5.85 8.11 -1.70
C PHE A 186 -6.43 6.97 -2.53
N HIS A 187 -5.55 6.14 -3.05
CA HIS A 187 -5.88 4.95 -3.83
C HIS A 187 -5.10 3.75 -3.33
N ALA A 188 -5.73 2.57 -3.39
CA ALA A 188 -5.04 1.31 -3.16
C ALA A 188 -5.70 0.18 -3.96
N GLN A 189 -4.88 -0.65 -4.60
CA GLN A 189 -5.38 -1.73 -5.44
C GLN A 189 -4.62 -3.02 -5.21
N PHE A 190 -5.39 -4.09 -5.08
CA PHE A 190 -4.87 -5.45 -5.05
C PHE A 190 -4.50 -5.95 -6.44
N ARG A 191 -3.37 -6.64 -6.53
CA ARG A 191 -2.93 -7.40 -7.68
C ARG A 191 -2.44 -8.78 -7.24
N GLN A 192 -2.57 -9.75 -8.12
CA GLN A 192 -1.98 -11.08 -7.91
C GLN A 192 -1.54 -11.73 -9.22
N ALA A 193 -0.57 -12.61 -9.11
CA ALA A 193 -0.27 -13.66 -10.09
C ALA A 193 -0.13 -14.98 -9.33
N GLN A 194 -0.86 -16.00 -9.77
CA GLN A 194 -0.87 -17.31 -9.08
C GLN A 194 -0.97 -18.44 -10.13
N PRO A 195 0.21 -18.86 -10.68
CA PRO A 195 1.56 -18.29 -10.51
C PRO A 195 1.87 -17.17 -11.52
N ASN A 196 3.02 -16.51 -11.34
CA ASN A 196 3.65 -15.75 -12.40
C ASN A 196 4.09 -16.71 -13.53
N PRO A 197 4.00 -16.31 -14.82
CA PRO A 197 4.40 -17.15 -15.94
C PRO A 197 5.91 -17.03 -16.20
N GLY A 198 6.73 -17.81 -15.48
CA GLY A 198 8.17 -17.89 -15.76
C GLY A 198 8.46 -18.35 -17.18
N TRP A 199 9.53 -17.80 -17.80
CA TRP A 199 9.86 -18.11 -19.20
C TRP A 199 10.49 -19.49 -19.41
N THR A 200 10.79 -20.22 -18.35
CA THR A 200 11.34 -21.60 -18.45
C THR A 200 10.44 -22.59 -17.73
N ASN A 201 10.29 -23.77 -18.34
CA ASN A 201 9.62 -24.93 -17.76
C ASN A 201 10.57 -25.82 -16.97
N GLN A 202 11.86 -25.49 -16.97
CA GLN A 202 12.90 -26.22 -16.26
C GLN A 202 13.36 -25.37 -15.08
N TRP A 203 13.82 -26.05 -14.02
CA TRP A 203 14.45 -25.39 -12.90
C TRP A 203 15.75 -24.72 -13.37
N GLN A 204 15.84 -23.42 -13.15
CA GLN A 204 17.02 -22.64 -13.39
C GLN A 204 17.40 -21.94 -12.09
N VAL A 205 18.67 -22.00 -11.71
CA VAL A 205 19.21 -21.27 -10.57
C VAL A 205 19.61 -19.87 -11.01
N ASN A 206 19.56 -18.88 -10.08
CA ASN A 206 19.87 -17.48 -10.39
C ASN A 206 21.26 -17.29 -11.03
N SER A 207 22.26 -18.07 -10.60
CA SER A 207 23.62 -18.05 -11.17
C SER A 207 23.80 -18.84 -12.47
N ASP A 208 22.74 -19.40 -13.05
CA ASP A 208 22.82 -20.02 -14.37
C ASP A 208 23.06 -18.95 -15.42
N ARG A 209 24.04 -19.18 -16.29
CA ARG A 209 24.43 -18.22 -17.32
C ARG A 209 23.27 -17.81 -18.24
N LEU A 210 22.37 -18.73 -18.56
CA LEU A 210 21.19 -18.43 -19.37
C LEU A 210 20.23 -17.47 -18.66
N VAL A 211 20.18 -17.51 -17.33
CA VAL A 211 19.39 -16.64 -16.50
C VAL A 211 20.07 -15.27 -16.37
N GLU A 212 21.37 -15.22 -16.00
CA GLU A 212 22.12 -13.97 -15.83
C GLU A 212 22.22 -13.14 -17.12
N GLU A 213 22.40 -13.79 -18.30
CA GLU A 213 22.54 -13.10 -19.57
C GLU A 213 21.19 -12.69 -20.19
N LYS A 214 20.06 -13.15 -19.67
CA LYS A 214 18.74 -12.81 -20.19
C LYS A 214 18.41 -11.35 -19.90
N LYS A 215 18.03 -10.62 -20.95
CA LYS A 215 17.72 -9.17 -20.85
C LYS A 215 16.22 -8.95 -20.85
N ASN A 216 15.76 -8.05 -19.99
CA ASN A 216 14.41 -7.51 -19.98
C ASN A 216 14.48 -5.98 -19.90
N LEU A 217 14.43 -5.31 -21.05
CA LEU A 217 14.65 -3.86 -21.16
C LEU A 217 13.37 -3.02 -21.07
N ASN A 218 12.22 -3.66 -21.19
CA ASN A 218 10.92 -2.99 -21.33
C ASN A 218 9.86 -3.51 -20.34
N GLY A 219 10.28 -4.39 -19.39
CA GLY A 219 9.39 -4.97 -18.39
C GLY A 219 8.34 -5.90 -18.98
N GLU A 220 8.65 -6.55 -20.12
CA GLU A 220 7.77 -7.57 -20.69
C GLU A 220 7.70 -8.79 -19.76
N GLY A 221 6.46 -9.22 -19.43
CA GLY A 221 6.23 -10.33 -18.51
C GLY A 221 6.35 -9.98 -17.03
N ASN A 222 6.74 -8.77 -16.66
CA ASN A 222 6.84 -8.36 -15.26
C ASN A 222 5.50 -8.48 -14.52
N TYR A 223 5.58 -8.82 -13.24
CA TYR A 223 4.45 -8.65 -12.34
C TYR A 223 4.11 -7.17 -12.17
N VAL A 224 2.87 -6.81 -12.45
CA VAL A 224 2.42 -5.41 -12.36
C VAL A 224 1.92 -5.12 -10.95
N TRP A 225 2.57 -4.18 -10.27
CA TRP A 225 2.10 -3.66 -8.99
C TRP A 225 0.92 -2.70 -9.17
N MET A 226 1.05 -1.75 -10.09
CA MET A 226 -0.01 -0.82 -10.41
C MET A 226 0.11 -0.26 -11.83
N GLU A 227 -1.04 0.10 -12.38
CA GLU A 227 -1.17 0.96 -13.56
C GLU A 227 -2.21 2.03 -13.26
N ALA A 228 -1.85 3.28 -13.47
CA ALA A 228 -2.73 4.43 -13.29
C ALA A 228 -2.59 5.42 -14.44
N THR A 229 -3.70 6.06 -14.77
CA THR A 229 -3.75 7.20 -15.70
C THR A 229 -4.26 8.43 -14.96
N GLY A 230 -3.70 9.61 -15.27
CA GLY A 230 -3.98 10.85 -14.58
C GLY A 230 -2.71 11.46 -13.99
N ARG A 231 -2.88 12.31 -12.98
CA ARG A 231 -1.77 12.97 -12.27
C ARG A 231 -1.75 12.51 -10.82
N GLY A 232 -0.57 12.12 -10.35
CA GLY A 232 -0.42 11.63 -8.99
C GLY A 232 1.00 11.28 -8.63
N HIS A 233 1.15 10.48 -7.57
CA HIS A 233 2.44 9.90 -7.20
C HIS A 233 2.24 8.54 -6.50
N PHE A 234 3.08 7.58 -6.85
CA PHE A 234 3.16 6.28 -6.18
C PHE A 234 3.85 6.47 -4.83
N LEU A 235 3.24 5.90 -3.79
CA LEU A 235 3.77 5.97 -2.44
C LEU A 235 4.46 4.68 -2.00
N GLY A 236 3.98 3.52 -2.46
CA GLY A 236 4.61 2.27 -2.05
C GLY A 236 3.76 1.03 -2.31
N VAL A 237 4.28 -0.08 -1.86
CA VAL A 237 3.67 -1.41 -2.02
C VAL A 237 3.94 -2.28 -0.81
N ALA A 238 2.93 -3.07 -0.41
CA ALA A 238 3.08 -4.25 0.41
C ALA A 238 2.89 -5.48 -0.49
N MET A 239 3.86 -6.39 -0.48
CA MET A 239 3.87 -7.58 -1.34
C MET A 239 4.13 -8.83 -0.52
N SER A 240 3.47 -9.91 -0.90
CA SER A 240 3.70 -11.24 -0.33
C SER A 240 4.00 -12.25 -1.42
N VAL A 241 4.88 -13.18 -1.12
CA VAL A 241 5.32 -14.24 -2.04
C VAL A 241 5.06 -15.60 -1.41
N LEU A 242 4.43 -16.48 -2.17
CA LEU A 242 4.39 -17.92 -1.90
C LEU A 242 5.23 -18.61 -2.97
N GLN A 243 6.38 -19.12 -2.56
CA GLN A 243 7.29 -19.79 -3.49
C GLN A 243 6.71 -21.12 -3.98
N ASN A 244 6.71 -21.34 -5.28
CA ASN A 244 6.32 -22.59 -5.91
C ASN A 244 7.52 -23.48 -6.24
N GLN A 245 8.73 -22.96 -6.09
CA GLN A 245 9.98 -23.64 -6.42
C GLN A 245 11.08 -23.28 -5.42
N ASP A 246 12.12 -24.13 -5.33
CA ASP A 246 13.27 -23.90 -4.45
C ASP A 246 14.16 -22.75 -4.95
N GLY A 247 15.03 -22.25 -4.08
CA GLY A 247 15.97 -21.17 -4.34
C GLY A 247 15.41 -19.79 -4.03
N TRP A 248 16.27 -18.81 -4.05
CA TRP A 248 15.93 -17.41 -3.76
C TRP A 248 15.01 -16.82 -4.84
N TRP A 249 13.93 -16.14 -4.42
CA TRP A 249 12.92 -15.58 -5.31
C TRP A 249 13.20 -14.12 -5.72
N GLY A 250 14.05 -13.42 -5.00
CA GLY A 250 14.09 -11.97 -4.97
C GLY A 250 15.11 -11.28 -5.88
N GLU A 251 15.54 -11.90 -6.98
CA GLU A 251 16.47 -11.30 -7.96
C GLU A 251 15.79 -10.41 -9.00
N GLY A 252 14.47 -10.22 -8.89
CA GLY A 252 13.72 -9.47 -9.90
C GLY A 252 13.82 -7.96 -9.71
N ASP A 253 14.15 -7.23 -10.77
CA ASP A 253 14.30 -5.78 -10.78
C ASP A 253 12.94 -5.08 -10.71
N ASP A 254 12.84 -4.02 -9.89
CA ASP A 254 11.73 -3.07 -9.97
C ASP A 254 11.90 -2.14 -11.18
N MET A 255 10.79 -1.88 -11.87
CA MET A 255 10.77 -1.01 -13.04
C MET A 255 9.57 -0.06 -13.02
N PHE A 256 9.84 1.25 -13.09
CA PHE A 256 8.81 2.29 -13.16
C PHE A 256 8.83 2.97 -14.51
N PHE A 257 7.70 2.91 -15.21
CA PHE A 257 7.49 3.53 -16.52
C PHE A 257 6.58 4.74 -16.32
N ILE A 258 7.15 5.94 -16.41
CA ILE A 258 6.49 7.20 -16.10
C ILE A 258 6.01 7.84 -17.41
N ASP A 259 4.76 8.32 -17.42
CA ASP A 259 4.18 9.15 -18.50
C ASP A 259 4.29 8.57 -19.91
N GLY A 260 4.24 7.23 -20.03
CA GLY A 260 4.26 6.51 -21.29
C GLY A 260 5.65 6.10 -21.79
N GLU A 261 6.63 6.07 -20.91
CA GLU A 261 7.96 5.55 -21.21
C GLU A 261 7.93 4.12 -21.75
N LEU A 262 8.75 3.82 -22.74
CA LEU A 262 8.94 2.47 -23.30
C LEU A 262 10.05 1.69 -22.59
N ARG A 263 10.93 2.39 -21.89
CA ARG A 263 11.95 1.85 -20.99
C ARG A 263 11.84 2.55 -19.65
N PRO A 264 12.05 1.85 -18.55
CA PRO A 264 11.88 2.46 -17.24
C PRO A 264 12.96 3.51 -17.00
N SER A 265 12.58 4.69 -16.51
CA SER A 265 13.52 5.71 -16.04
C SER A 265 14.02 5.41 -14.62
N ILE A 266 13.30 4.58 -13.87
CA ILE A 266 13.70 4.05 -12.58
C ILE A 266 13.73 2.53 -12.71
N ASN A 267 14.91 1.93 -12.49
CA ASN A 267 15.18 0.52 -12.61
C ASN A 267 16.05 0.07 -11.44
N GLY A 268 15.66 -1.00 -10.78
CA GLY A 268 16.36 -1.58 -9.63
C GLY A 268 17.40 -2.62 -10.01
N THR A 269 17.80 -3.40 -9.00
CA THR A 269 18.85 -4.41 -9.08
C THR A 269 18.45 -5.74 -8.43
N GLY A 270 17.26 -5.80 -7.84
CA GLY A 270 16.72 -6.98 -7.18
C GLY A 270 15.54 -6.61 -6.29
N SER A 271 14.69 -7.58 -5.99
CA SER A 271 13.52 -7.35 -5.15
C SER A 271 13.91 -7.01 -3.71
N GLU A 272 14.92 -7.69 -3.13
CA GLU A 272 15.38 -7.36 -1.79
C GLU A 272 15.96 -5.95 -1.73
N ASP A 273 16.65 -5.51 -2.80
CA ASP A 273 17.22 -4.17 -2.91
C ASP A 273 16.11 -3.11 -2.97
N TYR A 274 15.06 -3.38 -3.76
CA TYR A 274 13.88 -2.51 -3.79
C TYR A 274 13.27 -2.37 -2.40
N PHE A 275 13.10 -3.46 -1.66
CA PHE A 275 12.56 -3.45 -0.30
C PHE A 275 13.60 -3.06 0.75
N LEU A 276 14.75 -2.49 0.33
CA LEU A 276 15.84 -1.95 1.15
C LEU A 276 16.45 -2.99 2.10
N GLY A 277 16.41 -4.25 1.69
CA GLY A 277 17.20 -5.34 2.25
C GLY A 277 18.53 -5.49 1.54
N ALA A 278 19.19 -6.59 1.76
CA ALA A 278 20.37 -7.01 1.04
C ALA A 278 20.64 -8.50 1.34
N PHE A 279 21.24 -9.22 0.39
CA PHE A 279 21.62 -10.62 0.56
C PHE A 279 20.50 -11.47 1.19
N ASP A 280 19.41 -11.68 0.46
CA ASP A 280 18.24 -12.49 0.82
C ASP A 280 17.53 -12.01 2.11
N PHE A 281 17.51 -10.70 2.41
CA PHE A 281 17.04 -10.09 3.66
C PHE A 281 17.80 -10.53 4.92
N GLY A 282 18.97 -11.15 4.79
CA GLY A 282 19.78 -11.56 5.91
C GLY A 282 19.15 -12.71 6.73
N ARG A 283 19.35 -12.72 8.06
CA ARG A 283 18.98 -13.86 8.92
C ARG A 283 17.64 -13.71 9.63
N SER A 284 17.15 -12.49 9.82
CA SER A 284 16.00 -12.21 10.69
C SER A 284 14.98 -11.32 9.99
N SER A 285 13.70 -11.57 10.27
CA SER A 285 12.63 -10.64 9.91
C SER A 285 12.83 -9.29 10.56
N PHE A 286 12.40 -8.22 9.89
CA PHE A 286 12.50 -6.86 10.40
C PHE A 286 11.35 -5.99 9.88
N SER A 287 11.01 -4.95 10.66
CA SER A 287 10.05 -3.91 10.28
C SER A 287 10.61 -2.56 10.70
N TYR A 288 10.73 -1.64 9.75
CA TYR A 288 11.15 -0.26 9.97
C TYR A 288 10.08 0.71 9.50
N ARG A 289 10.23 2.00 9.82
CA ARG A 289 9.23 3.03 9.53
C ARG A 289 8.65 2.96 8.12
N VAL A 290 9.48 2.72 7.10
CA VAL A 290 9.08 2.82 5.69
C VAL A 290 9.43 1.60 4.84
N PHE A 291 10.07 0.60 5.39
CA PHE A 291 10.38 -0.65 4.70
C PHE A 291 10.57 -1.82 5.66
N GLY A 292 10.47 -3.04 5.14
CA GLY A 292 10.71 -4.23 5.94
C GLY A 292 10.39 -5.53 5.23
N ALA A 293 10.88 -6.62 5.86
CA ALA A 293 10.55 -8.01 5.57
C ALA A 293 10.03 -8.68 6.86
N PRO A 294 8.78 -8.34 7.29
CA PRO A 294 8.23 -8.87 8.54
C PRO A 294 8.05 -10.38 8.54
N VAL A 295 7.92 -10.99 7.37
CA VAL A 295 7.99 -12.43 7.20
C VAL A 295 9.07 -12.73 6.17
N LYS A 296 10.16 -13.36 6.63
CA LYS A 296 11.19 -13.91 5.78
C LYS A 296 10.97 -15.42 5.66
N GLY A 297 10.57 -15.88 4.48
CA GLY A 297 10.37 -17.28 4.18
C GLY A 297 11.67 -18.06 4.05
N GLU A 298 11.52 -19.38 3.94
CA GLU A 298 12.61 -20.26 3.54
C GLU A 298 12.71 -20.29 2.01
N GLU A 299 13.91 -20.47 1.47
CA GLU A 299 14.19 -20.47 0.03
C GLU A 299 13.85 -21.83 -0.61
N ARG A 300 12.63 -22.24 -0.45
CA ARG A 300 12.10 -23.51 -0.98
C ARG A 300 10.64 -23.41 -1.35
N ALA A 301 10.15 -24.38 -2.12
CA ALA A 301 8.72 -24.52 -2.39
C ALA A 301 7.92 -24.53 -1.07
N GLY A 302 6.87 -23.68 -0.99
CA GLY A 302 6.11 -23.42 0.23
C GLY A 302 6.66 -22.30 1.09
N GLY A 303 7.83 -21.75 0.78
CA GLY A 303 8.38 -20.56 1.45
C GLY A 303 7.44 -19.37 1.33
N ARG A 304 7.25 -18.63 2.43
CA ARG A 304 6.27 -17.55 2.57
C ARG A 304 6.98 -16.27 3.01
N SER A 305 6.96 -15.24 2.18
CA SER A 305 7.58 -13.96 2.48
C SER A 305 6.54 -12.84 2.42
N SER A 306 6.69 -11.83 3.27
CA SER A 306 5.94 -10.58 3.19
C SER A 306 6.89 -9.42 3.37
N VAL A 307 6.81 -8.45 2.47
CA VAL A 307 7.74 -7.33 2.36
C VAL A 307 6.96 -6.06 2.08
N TYR A 308 7.50 -4.89 2.45
CA TYR A 308 6.89 -3.61 2.14
C TYR A 308 7.93 -2.51 1.98
N ARG A 309 7.58 -1.51 1.15
CA ARG A 309 8.32 -0.24 1.05
C ARG A 309 7.36 0.91 0.79
N PHE A 310 7.57 2.02 1.50
CA PHE A 310 6.91 3.30 1.29
C PHE A 310 7.94 4.38 0.94
N HIS A 311 7.76 5.05 -0.20
CA HIS A 311 8.60 6.15 -0.69
C HIS A 311 8.25 7.48 0.01
N PHE A 312 8.52 7.55 1.33
CA PHE A 312 8.10 8.67 2.16
C PHE A 312 8.80 9.96 1.81
N ASP A 313 10.11 9.87 1.54
CA ASP A 313 10.95 11.03 1.25
C ASP A 313 10.90 11.42 -0.24
N SER A 314 10.59 10.47 -1.11
CA SER A 314 10.63 10.63 -2.57
C SER A 314 9.54 9.81 -3.25
N PRO A 315 8.24 10.17 -3.07
CA PRO A 315 7.16 9.54 -3.84
C PRO A 315 7.42 9.69 -5.33
N ILE A 316 7.06 8.67 -6.13
CA ILE A 316 7.34 8.67 -7.58
C ILE A 316 6.21 9.38 -8.32
N PRO A 317 6.43 10.62 -8.84
CA PRO A 317 5.38 11.40 -9.47
C PRO A 317 5.10 10.96 -10.90
N PHE A 318 3.86 11.17 -11.34
CA PHE A 318 3.44 11.04 -12.73
C PHE A 318 2.43 12.13 -13.09
N SER A 319 2.44 12.54 -14.36
CA SER A 319 1.57 13.61 -14.89
C SER A 319 0.51 13.09 -15.86
N LYS A 320 0.72 11.90 -16.43
CA LYS A 320 -0.18 11.26 -17.42
C LYS A 320 -0.48 9.81 -17.04
N SER A 321 0.54 9.05 -16.68
CA SER A 321 0.39 7.64 -16.34
C SER A 321 1.60 7.11 -15.58
N LEU A 322 1.39 6.05 -14.82
CA LEU A 322 2.46 5.26 -14.21
C LEU A 322 2.14 3.78 -14.38
N ARG A 323 3.14 3.00 -14.80
CA ARG A 323 3.16 1.55 -14.69
C ARG A 323 4.33 1.17 -13.77
N ALA A 324 4.03 0.66 -12.59
CA ALA A 324 4.99 0.16 -11.62
C ALA A 324 4.99 -1.36 -11.64
N THR A 325 6.15 -1.98 -11.80
CA THR A 325 6.30 -3.43 -11.99
C THR A 325 7.51 -3.97 -11.26
N ILE A 326 7.55 -5.29 -11.11
CA ILE A 326 8.73 -6.03 -10.65
C ILE A 326 8.87 -7.32 -11.45
N GLU A 327 10.09 -7.69 -11.75
CA GLU A 327 10.38 -9.01 -12.29
C GLU A 327 10.14 -10.12 -11.24
N HIS A 328 9.93 -11.34 -11.68
CA HIS A 328 9.86 -12.53 -10.82
C HIS A 328 11.08 -13.44 -11.10
N GLY A 329 12.15 -13.18 -10.35
CA GLY A 329 13.51 -13.63 -10.63
C GLY A 329 14.13 -12.87 -11.81
N HIS A 330 15.37 -13.11 -12.16
CA HIS A 330 16.06 -12.45 -13.28
C HIS A 330 15.26 -12.58 -14.58
N ALA A 331 14.92 -11.44 -15.19
CA ALA A 331 14.16 -11.35 -16.43
C ALA A 331 12.92 -12.27 -16.46
N ASN A 332 12.23 -12.42 -15.33
CA ASN A 332 10.99 -13.21 -15.18
C ASN A 332 11.16 -14.72 -15.37
N HIS A 333 12.25 -15.33 -14.94
CA HIS A 333 12.44 -16.77 -15.12
C HIS A 333 11.65 -17.64 -14.14
N ARG A 334 11.24 -17.11 -12.98
CA ARG A 334 10.57 -17.86 -11.90
C ARG A 334 9.04 -17.84 -12.00
N SER A 335 8.40 -18.85 -11.43
CA SER A 335 6.95 -19.01 -11.45
C SER A 335 6.35 -19.03 -10.03
N ASP A 336 6.79 -18.14 -9.16
CA ASP A 336 6.24 -18.01 -7.81
C ASP A 336 4.92 -17.21 -7.80
N ASN A 337 4.12 -17.37 -6.75
CA ASN A 337 2.89 -16.61 -6.58
C ASN A 337 3.18 -15.28 -5.89
N TYR A 338 2.71 -14.19 -6.48
CA TYR A 338 2.81 -12.85 -5.93
C TYR A 338 1.42 -12.27 -5.63
N TYR A 339 1.31 -11.60 -4.49
CA TYR A 339 0.13 -10.87 -4.05
C TYR A 339 0.57 -9.52 -3.55
N SER A 340 -0.04 -8.44 -4.00
CA SER A 340 0.36 -7.10 -3.56
C SER A 340 -0.82 -6.14 -3.45
N VAL A 341 -0.64 -5.11 -2.61
CA VAL A 341 -1.43 -3.89 -2.64
C VAL A 341 -0.47 -2.73 -2.81
N SER A 342 -0.69 -1.96 -3.86
CA SER A 342 0.00 -0.70 -4.11
C SER A 342 -0.81 0.45 -3.56
N TYR A 343 -0.14 1.46 -3.03
CA TYR A 343 -0.72 2.65 -2.43
C TYR A 343 -0.20 3.89 -3.14
N TRP A 344 -1.10 4.79 -3.53
CA TRP A 344 -0.74 6.03 -4.23
C TRP A 344 -1.77 7.13 -4.00
N TYR A 345 -1.43 8.33 -4.43
CA TYR A 345 -2.33 9.46 -4.46
C TYR A 345 -2.46 9.96 -5.90
N GLN A 346 -3.68 10.23 -6.34
CA GLN A 346 -3.94 10.84 -7.65
C GLN A 346 -5.20 11.72 -7.64
N SER A 347 -5.33 12.53 -8.68
CA SER A 347 -6.54 13.30 -8.94
C SER A 347 -7.70 12.40 -9.35
N GLU A 348 -8.91 12.73 -8.90
CA GLU A 348 -10.15 12.13 -9.38
C GLU A 348 -10.73 12.95 -10.58
N PRO A 349 -11.49 12.31 -11.49
CA PRO A 349 -11.82 10.89 -11.53
C PRO A 349 -10.65 10.02 -12.02
N HIS A 350 -10.53 8.81 -11.44
CA HIS A 350 -9.54 7.83 -11.89
C HIS A 350 -10.05 6.98 -13.06
N GLY A 351 -9.12 6.35 -13.81
CA GLY A 351 -9.42 5.34 -14.80
C GLY A 351 -9.90 4.01 -14.17
N PRO A 352 -10.53 3.12 -14.94
CA PRO A 352 -10.99 1.83 -14.43
C PRO A 352 -9.81 0.95 -14.02
N PHE A 353 -9.93 0.29 -12.88
CA PHE A 353 -8.99 -0.72 -12.43
C PHE A 353 -9.41 -2.11 -12.92
N PRO A 354 -8.47 -3.06 -13.08
CA PRO A 354 -8.81 -4.46 -13.32
C PRO A 354 -9.73 -4.99 -12.20
N PRO A 355 -10.69 -5.86 -12.54
CA PRO A 355 -11.60 -6.42 -11.55
C PRO A 355 -10.84 -7.26 -10.53
N LEU A 356 -11.32 -7.22 -9.28
CA LEU A 356 -10.81 -8.09 -8.24
C LEU A 356 -11.05 -9.57 -8.62
N PRO A 357 -10.06 -10.45 -8.54
CA PRO A 357 -10.25 -11.88 -8.83
C PRO A 357 -11.31 -12.49 -7.91
N PRO A 358 -12.03 -13.53 -8.38
CA PRO A 358 -12.96 -14.29 -7.53
C PRO A 358 -12.30 -14.81 -6.26
N VAL A 359 -13.08 -14.95 -5.19
CA VAL A 359 -12.62 -15.40 -3.86
C VAL A 359 -11.72 -16.63 -3.91
N ASP A 360 -12.17 -17.69 -4.61
CA ASP A 360 -11.42 -18.95 -4.68
C ASP A 360 -10.05 -18.80 -5.35
N GLN A 361 -9.87 -17.79 -6.19
CA GLN A 361 -8.61 -17.49 -6.86
C GLN A 361 -7.68 -16.61 -6.01
N ARG A 362 -8.20 -15.94 -5.00
CA ARG A 362 -7.39 -15.08 -4.10
C ARG A 362 -6.71 -15.86 -2.98
N ILE A 363 -7.17 -17.08 -2.69
CA ILE A 363 -6.60 -17.90 -1.62
C ILE A 363 -5.24 -18.45 -2.08
N PRO A 364 -4.15 -18.15 -1.34
CA PRO A 364 -2.82 -18.62 -1.69
C PRO A 364 -2.72 -20.15 -1.69
N ARG A 365 -2.28 -20.72 -2.82
CA ARG A 365 -2.11 -22.15 -2.99
C ARG A 365 -0.81 -22.42 -3.74
N LEU A 366 -0.06 -23.44 -3.31
CA LEU A 366 1.08 -23.93 -4.08
C LEU A 366 0.63 -24.36 -5.48
N GLN A 367 1.38 -23.94 -6.47
CA GLN A 367 1.19 -24.31 -7.86
C GLN A 367 2.34 -25.23 -8.29
N PRO A 368 2.07 -26.38 -8.92
CA PRO A 368 3.13 -27.22 -9.45
C PRO A 368 3.83 -26.45 -10.58
N VAL A 369 5.13 -26.23 -10.42
CA VAL A 369 6.00 -25.69 -11.48
C VAL A 369 6.95 -26.80 -11.91
N GLY A 370 7.15 -26.95 -13.22
CA GLY A 370 8.02 -27.99 -13.77
C GLY A 370 9.48 -27.74 -13.33
N GLY A 371 10.15 -28.83 -12.91
CA GLY A 371 11.58 -28.82 -12.58
C GLY A 371 12.03 -30.18 -12.00
N PRO A 372 13.28 -30.60 -12.19
CA PRO A 372 13.80 -31.80 -11.58
C PRO A 372 13.89 -31.60 -10.06
N GLY A 373 13.02 -32.23 -9.29
CA GLY A 373 12.99 -32.16 -7.82
C GLY A 373 11.67 -31.69 -7.20
N ASN A 374 10.79 -31.07 -7.95
CA ASN A 374 9.49 -30.66 -7.45
C ASN A 374 8.47 -31.81 -7.43
N SER A 375 8.78 -32.91 -6.73
CA SER A 375 7.74 -33.78 -6.24
C SER A 375 7.07 -33.09 -5.06
N VAL A 376 5.99 -32.34 -5.32
CA VAL A 376 5.13 -31.85 -4.26
C VAL A 376 4.58 -33.05 -3.50
N ALA A 377 5.14 -33.34 -2.32
CA ALA A 377 4.49 -34.25 -1.40
C ALA A 377 3.11 -33.63 -1.09
N ALA A 378 2.06 -34.39 -1.39
CA ALA A 378 0.70 -33.97 -1.05
C ALA A 378 0.65 -33.65 0.46
N PRO A 379 0.02 -32.52 0.87
CA PRO A 379 -0.13 -32.22 2.28
C PRO A 379 -0.98 -33.31 2.94
N HIS A 380 -0.44 -33.94 4.01
CA HIS A 380 -1.15 -34.82 4.92
C HIS A 380 -2.16 -34.04 5.77
#